data_952a4d71e8633bd731a7566a112cfdce
#
_entry.id   952a4d71e8633bd731a7566a112cfdce
#
_cell.length_a   1.000
_cell.length_b   1.000
_cell.length_c   1.000
_cell.angle_alpha   90.00
_cell.angle_beta   90.00
_cell.angle_gamma   90.00
#
_symmetry.space_group_name_H-M   'P 1'
#
loop_
_entity.id
_entity.type
_entity.pdbx_description
1 polymer ?
#
loop_
_entity_poly.entity_id
_entity_poly.type
_entity_poly.pdbx_seq_one_letter_code
_entity_poly.pdbx_strand_id
1 'polypeptide(L)'
;EAMVQKQAPMVISHHDFEGMLSEEELNDLTNKMEALAPRAIKVVPTAKSLSHSFQMLNWVSDAKPEISRIGFAMGVYGTSSRILTTVFGAPITYASFGAAVAPGQLSMNELQELFNIQDLNREAQIYAYAGKGANGSPQLESMNRKLKMQNHNAVCVPLETDDLDELMAITEKISFAGIQLAPPLKELYEKQLAQSKLLPTHSLFQDF
;
A
#
# COMPACT_ATOMS: atom_id res chain seq x y z
N GLU A 1 22.98 -9.39 18.59
CA GLU A 1 24.39 -9.88 18.47
C GLU A 1 24.49 -11.39 18.70
N ALA A 2 23.93 -11.97 19.78
CA ALA A 2 24.03 -13.40 20.09
C ALA A 2 23.38 -14.33 19.03
N MET A 3 22.32 -13.88 18.36
CA MET A 3 21.69 -14.62 17.25
C MET A 3 22.54 -14.60 15.97
N VAL A 4 23.20 -13.47 15.68
CA VAL A 4 24.14 -13.36 14.55
C VAL A 4 25.29 -14.34 14.70
N GLN A 5 25.86 -14.44 15.90
CA GLN A 5 26.93 -15.40 16.19
C GLN A 5 26.53 -16.86 16.01
N LYS A 6 25.23 -17.20 16.18
CA LYS A 6 24.71 -18.55 16.01
C LYS A 6 24.23 -18.85 14.58
N GLN A 7 24.36 -17.90 13.64
CA GLN A 7 23.86 -18.01 12.26
C GLN A 7 22.36 -18.42 12.19
N ALA A 8 21.58 -18.06 13.20
CA ALA A 8 20.14 -18.32 13.18
C ALA A 8 19.45 -17.44 12.14
N PRO A 9 18.52 -17.98 11.34
CA PRO A 9 17.72 -17.14 10.46
C PRO A 9 16.90 -16.15 11.30
N MET A 10 17.04 -14.86 10.99
CA MET A 10 16.40 -13.79 11.77
C MET A 10 15.70 -12.79 10.86
N VAL A 11 14.65 -12.16 11.42
CA VAL A 11 14.02 -10.97 10.89
C VAL A 11 14.38 -9.81 11.80
N ILE A 12 14.99 -8.77 11.26
CA ILE A 12 15.29 -7.54 11.99
C ILE A 12 14.14 -6.56 11.72
N SER A 13 13.58 -5.99 12.78
CA SER A 13 12.41 -5.11 12.65
C SER A 13 12.67 -3.73 13.23
N HIS A 14 12.19 -2.71 12.53
CA HIS A 14 12.09 -1.34 12.99
C HIS A 14 10.64 -0.85 12.87
N HIS A 15 10.14 -0.15 13.89
CA HIS A 15 8.83 0.50 13.90
C HIS A 15 9.00 1.95 14.31
N ASP A 16 8.41 2.85 13.53
CA ASP A 16 8.35 4.27 13.86
C ASP A 16 6.88 4.67 14.05
N PHE A 17 6.51 4.93 15.30
CA PHE A 17 5.14 5.31 15.68
C PHE A 17 4.89 6.81 15.52
N GLU A 18 5.90 7.63 15.32
CA GLU A 18 5.82 9.08 15.27
C GLU A 18 5.65 9.61 13.83
N GLY A 19 6.22 8.93 12.84
CA GLY A 19 6.16 9.41 11.47
C GLY A 19 6.74 8.48 10.42
N MET A 20 6.99 9.07 9.28
CA MET A 20 7.66 8.45 8.15
C MET A 20 9.13 8.86 8.14
N LEU A 21 10.01 7.92 7.82
CA LEU A 21 11.42 8.18 7.57
C LEU A 21 11.60 8.89 6.22
N SER A 22 12.51 9.85 6.13
CA SER A 22 12.98 10.35 4.84
C SER A 22 13.63 9.24 4.02
N GLU A 23 13.81 9.44 2.73
CA GLU A 23 14.49 8.45 1.87
C GLU A 23 15.92 8.18 2.34
N GLU A 24 16.64 9.21 2.79
CA GLU A 24 18.01 9.09 3.32
C GLU A 24 18.03 8.26 4.61
N GLU A 25 17.15 8.57 5.57
CA GLU A 25 17.04 7.82 6.82
C GLU A 25 16.62 6.36 6.60
N LEU A 26 15.70 6.12 5.67
CA LEU A 26 15.26 4.78 5.30
C LEU A 26 16.40 3.97 4.66
N ASN A 27 17.19 4.59 3.79
CA ASN A 27 18.34 3.96 3.17
C ASN A 27 19.43 3.65 4.19
N ASP A 28 19.76 4.58 5.10
CA ASP A 28 20.72 4.39 6.17
C ASP A 28 20.31 3.27 7.12
N LEU A 29 19.04 3.25 7.51
CA LEU A 29 18.47 2.18 8.33
C LEU A 29 18.56 0.83 7.62
N THR A 30 18.21 0.79 6.34
CA THR A 30 18.29 -0.40 5.51
C THR A 30 19.70 -0.96 5.47
N ASN A 31 20.69 -0.11 5.18
CA ASN A 31 22.11 -0.51 5.13
C ASN A 31 22.59 -1.07 6.47
N LYS A 32 22.22 -0.45 7.59
CA LYS A 32 22.55 -0.93 8.94
C LYS A 32 21.92 -2.29 9.25
N MET A 33 20.68 -2.50 8.82
CA MET A 33 19.97 -3.77 9.03
C MET A 33 20.54 -4.88 8.12
N GLU A 34 20.79 -4.60 6.85
CA GLU A 34 21.33 -5.55 5.87
C GLU A 34 22.77 -5.98 6.24
N ALA A 35 23.58 -5.09 6.85
CA ALA A 35 24.94 -5.41 7.31
C ALA A 35 25.00 -6.54 8.36
N LEU A 36 23.87 -6.84 9.02
CA LEU A 36 23.75 -7.96 9.97
C LEU A 36 23.39 -9.28 9.28
N ALA A 37 23.31 -9.32 7.95
CA ALA A 37 23.00 -10.48 7.13
C ALA A 37 21.74 -11.25 7.60
N PRO A 38 20.59 -10.59 7.82
CA PRO A 38 19.35 -11.26 8.23
C PRO A 38 18.70 -12.00 7.05
N ARG A 39 17.76 -12.88 7.34
CA ARG A 39 16.89 -13.48 6.32
C ARG A 39 15.93 -12.46 5.72
N ALA A 40 15.44 -11.54 6.54
CA ALA A 40 14.59 -10.44 6.11
C ALA A 40 14.75 -9.23 7.03
N ILE A 41 14.47 -8.06 6.50
CA ILE A 41 14.31 -6.82 7.28
C ILE A 41 12.86 -6.35 7.20
N LYS A 42 12.36 -5.81 8.31
CA LYS A 42 11.00 -5.30 8.42
C LYS A 42 11.02 -3.85 8.89
N VAL A 43 10.37 -2.96 8.12
CA VAL A 43 10.24 -1.53 8.47
C VAL A 43 8.77 -1.13 8.41
N VAL A 44 8.27 -0.55 9.49
CA VAL A 44 6.86 -0.17 9.65
C VAL A 44 6.76 1.23 10.27
N PRO A 45 6.82 2.29 9.47
CA PRO A 45 6.62 3.67 9.92
C PRO A 45 5.13 4.03 9.99
N THR A 46 4.82 5.23 10.50
CA THR A 46 3.48 5.80 10.49
C THR A 46 3.28 6.74 9.31
N ALA A 47 2.34 6.43 8.43
CA ALA A 47 1.99 7.29 7.30
C ALA A 47 1.20 8.52 7.77
N LYS A 48 1.60 9.70 7.29
CA LYS A 48 0.90 10.98 7.47
C LYS A 48 0.30 11.52 6.17
N SER A 49 0.55 10.84 5.06
CA SER A 49 -0.01 11.10 3.74
C SER A 49 -0.07 9.80 2.93
N LEU A 50 -0.79 9.82 1.84
CA LEU A 50 -0.90 8.66 0.95
C LEU A 50 0.45 8.32 0.29
N SER A 51 1.26 9.32 -0.04
CA SER A 51 2.60 9.16 -0.63
C SER A 51 3.53 8.28 0.22
N HIS A 52 3.39 8.32 1.55
CA HIS A 52 4.18 7.49 2.46
C HIS A 52 3.91 5.99 2.29
N SER A 53 2.67 5.60 1.97
CA SER A 53 2.33 4.20 1.65
C SER A 53 3.08 3.71 0.42
N PHE A 54 3.12 4.52 -0.62
CA PHE A 54 3.79 4.16 -1.87
C PHE A 54 5.32 4.23 -1.76
N GLN A 55 5.86 5.10 -0.92
CA GLN A 55 7.29 5.08 -0.57
C GLN A 55 7.68 3.73 0.04
N MET A 56 6.87 3.19 0.96
CA MET A 56 7.12 1.87 1.55
C MET A 56 6.99 0.73 0.53
N LEU A 57 6.02 0.80 -0.38
CA LEU A 57 5.86 -0.21 -1.44
C LEU A 57 7.05 -0.21 -2.41
N ASN A 58 7.53 0.96 -2.83
CA ASN A 58 8.74 1.09 -3.64
C ASN A 58 9.96 0.53 -2.90
N TRP A 59 10.13 0.86 -1.62
CA TRP A 59 11.21 0.30 -0.80
C TRP A 59 11.16 -1.24 -0.74
N VAL A 60 9.97 -1.83 -0.70
CA VAL A 60 9.81 -3.30 -0.74
C VAL A 60 10.22 -3.84 -2.11
N SER A 61 9.80 -3.21 -3.20
CA SER A 61 10.10 -3.67 -4.57
C SER A 61 11.60 -3.61 -4.91
N ASP A 62 12.35 -2.72 -4.26
CA ASP A 62 13.80 -2.57 -4.42
C ASP A 62 14.62 -3.58 -3.60
N ALA A 63 13.98 -4.62 -3.06
CA ALA A 63 14.65 -5.66 -2.28
C ALA A 63 15.68 -6.42 -3.12
N LYS A 64 16.87 -6.64 -2.54
CA LYS A 64 17.89 -7.53 -3.13
C LYS A 64 17.43 -9.00 -3.02
N PRO A 65 17.84 -9.87 -3.94
CA PRO A 65 17.41 -11.28 -3.90
C PRO A 65 17.77 -12.03 -2.60
N GLU A 66 18.86 -11.61 -1.94
CA GLU A 66 19.41 -12.31 -0.77
C GLU A 66 18.67 -11.95 0.54
N ILE A 67 18.07 -10.75 0.62
CA ILE A 67 17.44 -10.24 1.84
C ILE A 67 16.04 -9.73 1.50
N SER A 68 15.02 -10.45 1.97
CA SER A 68 13.64 -10.03 1.77
C SER A 68 13.32 -8.75 2.55
N ARG A 69 12.52 -7.86 1.96
CA ARG A 69 11.98 -6.70 2.64
C ARG A 69 10.49 -6.89 2.95
N ILE A 70 10.11 -6.55 4.17
CA ILE A 70 8.74 -6.54 4.66
C ILE A 70 8.44 -5.10 5.06
N GLY A 71 7.58 -4.43 4.32
CA GLY A 71 7.32 -3.01 4.52
C GLY A 71 5.88 -2.64 4.24
N PHE A 72 5.31 -1.86 5.15
CA PHE A 72 4.03 -1.18 5.02
C PHE A 72 3.96 -0.09 6.07
N ALA A 73 3.03 0.85 5.93
CA ALA A 73 2.89 1.92 6.90
C ALA A 73 1.70 1.69 7.86
N MET A 74 1.77 2.30 9.03
CA MET A 74 0.68 2.41 10.00
C MET A 74 -0.20 3.63 9.70
N GLY A 75 -1.36 3.67 10.34
CA GLY A 75 -2.32 4.77 10.21
C GLY A 75 -3.28 4.59 9.03
N VAL A 76 -4.23 5.51 8.94
CA VAL A 76 -5.30 5.48 7.93
C VAL A 76 -4.76 5.58 6.51
N TYR A 77 -3.71 6.37 6.30
CA TYR A 77 -3.02 6.49 5.01
C TYR A 77 -2.18 5.25 4.66
N GLY A 78 -1.88 4.38 5.65
CA GLY A 78 -1.06 3.19 5.48
C GLY A 78 -1.80 1.96 4.96
N THR A 79 -3.13 1.98 4.93
CA THR A 79 -3.97 0.79 4.67
C THR A 79 -3.65 0.14 3.31
N SER A 80 -3.54 0.93 2.25
CA SER A 80 -3.20 0.43 0.90
C SER A 80 -1.87 -0.33 0.87
N SER A 81 -0.86 0.16 1.60
CA SER A 81 0.44 -0.51 1.64
C SER A 81 0.39 -1.87 2.34
N ARG A 82 -0.48 -2.08 3.33
CA ARG A 82 -0.67 -3.38 3.98
C ARG A 82 -1.29 -4.42 3.06
N ILE A 83 -2.19 -3.99 2.18
CA ILE A 83 -2.83 -4.85 1.18
C ILE A 83 -1.84 -5.18 0.07
N LEU A 84 -1.13 -4.18 -0.44
CA LEU A 84 -0.28 -4.30 -1.63
C LEU A 84 1.13 -4.82 -1.35
N THR A 85 1.60 -4.87 -0.10
CA THR A 85 3.00 -5.21 0.20
C THR A 85 3.45 -6.53 -0.42
N THR A 86 2.59 -7.56 -0.47
CA THR A 86 2.90 -8.86 -1.09
C THR A 86 2.91 -8.77 -2.62
N VAL A 87 2.06 -7.96 -3.22
CA VAL A 87 2.07 -7.66 -4.66
C VAL A 87 3.39 -6.99 -5.05
N PHE A 88 3.92 -6.11 -4.20
CA PHE A 88 5.22 -5.45 -4.39
C PHE A 88 6.42 -6.31 -3.99
N GLY A 89 6.20 -7.52 -3.48
CA GLY A 89 7.24 -8.53 -3.30
C GLY A 89 7.62 -8.85 -1.88
N ALA A 90 6.94 -8.31 -0.87
CA ALA A 90 7.13 -8.79 0.49
C ALA A 90 6.69 -10.27 0.58
N PRO A 91 7.45 -11.10 1.30
CA PRO A 91 7.09 -12.52 1.44
C PRO A 91 5.87 -12.75 2.35
N ILE A 92 5.53 -11.79 3.18
CA ILE A 92 4.41 -11.84 4.15
C ILE A 92 3.82 -10.46 4.38
N THR A 93 2.55 -10.44 4.80
CA THR A 93 1.91 -9.28 5.43
C THR A 93 1.39 -9.66 6.82
N TYR A 94 0.84 -8.68 7.55
CA TYR A 94 0.42 -8.86 8.94
C TYR A 94 -1.04 -8.46 9.12
N ALA A 95 -1.80 -9.33 9.75
CA ALA A 95 -3.20 -9.13 10.12
C ALA A 95 -3.40 -9.17 11.63
N SER A 96 -4.51 -8.59 12.12
CA SER A 96 -4.97 -8.85 13.48
C SER A 96 -5.85 -10.10 13.52
N PHE A 97 -5.75 -10.83 14.62
CA PHE A 97 -6.71 -11.86 15.00
C PHE A 97 -7.57 -11.31 16.15
N GLY A 98 -8.78 -10.90 15.83
CA GLY A 98 -9.65 -10.16 16.76
C GLY A 98 -9.54 -8.64 16.59
N ALA A 99 -9.53 -7.89 17.70
CA ALA A 99 -9.43 -6.44 17.63
C ALA A 99 -8.10 -5.95 17.06
N ALA A 100 -8.13 -4.85 16.30
CA ALA A 100 -6.93 -4.22 15.78
C ALA A 100 -6.03 -3.75 16.93
N VAL A 101 -4.74 -4.08 16.87
CA VAL A 101 -3.74 -3.70 17.87
C VAL A 101 -2.88 -2.50 17.45
N ALA A 102 -3.08 -2.02 16.23
CA ALA A 102 -2.39 -0.84 15.69
C ALA A 102 -3.33 -0.07 14.73
N PRO A 103 -3.19 1.26 14.64
CA PRO A 103 -3.97 2.06 13.69
C PRO A 103 -3.82 1.58 12.24
N GLY A 104 -4.95 1.49 11.53
CA GLY A 104 -4.97 1.01 10.13
C GLY A 104 -4.66 -0.48 9.96
N GLN A 105 -4.63 -1.26 11.04
CA GLN A 105 -4.44 -2.70 10.94
C GLN A 105 -5.74 -3.36 10.45
N LEU A 106 -5.61 -4.19 9.42
CA LEU A 106 -6.69 -5.02 8.90
C LEU A 106 -6.74 -6.36 9.64
N SER A 107 -7.94 -6.86 9.84
CA SER A 107 -8.16 -8.21 10.34
C SER A 107 -7.78 -9.26 9.30
N MET A 108 -7.53 -10.48 9.76
CA MET A 108 -7.31 -11.63 8.85
C MET A 108 -8.51 -11.83 7.91
N ASN A 109 -9.73 -11.64 8.44
CA ASN A 109 -10.95 -11.78 7.64
C ASN A 109 -11.03 -10.72 6.53
N GLU A 110 -10.68 -9.45 6.81
CA GLU A 110 -10.65 -8.41 5.77
C GLU A 110 -9.61 -8.73 4.70
N LEU A 111 -8.40 -9.13 5.08
CA LEU A 111 -7.36 -9.46 4.11
C LEU A 111 -7.72 -10.68 3.24
N GLN A 112 -8.37 -11.70 3.81
CA GLN A 112 -8.73 -12.92 3.09
C GLN A 112 -10.06 -12.82 2.35
N GLU A 113 -11.12 -12.30 3.01
CA GLU A 113 -12.46 -12.33 2.44
C GLU A 113 -12.78 -11.09 1.61
N LEU A 114 -12.29 -9.91 2.00
CA LEU A 114 -12.53 -8.69 1.25
C LEU A 114 -11.46 -8.47 0.17
N PHE A 115 -10.20 -8.49 0.54
CA PHE A 115 -9.10 -8.17 -0.39
C PHE A 115 -8.51 -9.39 -1.10
N ASN A 116 -8.89 -10.61 -0.70
CA ASN A 116 -8.47 -11.88 -1.32
C ASN A 116 -6.94 -11.97 -1.54
N ILE A 117 -6.16 -11.48 -0.58
CA ILE A 117 -4.71 -11.29 -0.74
C ILE A 117 -3.93 -12.58 -1.00
N GLN A 118 -4.45 -13.75 -0.61
CA GLN A 118 -3.82 -15.04 -0.84
C GLN A 118 -3.77 -15.42 -2.33
N ASP A 119 -4.66 -14.88 -3.15
CA ASP A 119 -4.75 -15.16 -4.59
C ASP A 119 -4.07 -14.09 -5.45
N LEU A 120 -3.55 -13.03 -4.81
CA LEU A 120 -2.81 -11.97 -5.49
C LEU A 120 -1.35 -12.37 -5.68
N ASN A 121 -0.80 -11.99 -6.83
CA ASN A 121 0.62 -12.11 -7.14
C ASN A 121 1.17 -10.77 -7.67
N ARG A 122 2.43 -10.76 -8.12
CA ARG A 122 3.09 -9.54 -8.62
C ARG A 122 2.50 -8.98 -9.92
N GLU A 123 1.66 -9.73 -10.61
CA GLU A 123 0.99 -9.32 -11.84
C GLU A 123 -0.45 -8.86 -11.58
N ALA A 124 -0.85 -8.75 -10.31
CA ALA A 124 -2.19 -8.35 -9.92
C ALA A 124 -2.51 -6.94 -10.44
N GLN A 125 -3.69 -6.81 -11.03
CA GLN A 125 -4.22 -5.51 -11.42
C GLN A 125 -4.66 -4.73 -10.18
N ILE A 126 -4.20 -3.50 -10.06
CA ILE A 126 -4.51 -2.63 -8.94
C ILE A 126 -5.59 -1.63 -9.37
N TYR A 127 -6.75 -1.75 -8.78
CA TYR A 127 -7.80 -0.72 -8.80
C TYR A 127 -7.75 0.09 -7.53
N ALA A 128 -8.37 1.27 -7.54
CA ALA A 128 -8.44 2.09 -6.34
C ALA A 128 -9.80 2.78 -6.19
N TYR A 129 -10.21 2.97 -4.95
CA TYR A 129 -11.24 3.92 -4.56
C TYR A 129 -10.57 5.03 -3.76
N ALA A 130 -10.57 6.25 -4.30
CA ALA A 130 -9.79 7.36 -3.77
C ALA A 130 -10.68 8.47 -3.22
N GLY A 131 -10.38 8.91 -2.01
CA GLY A 131 -11.07 10.02 -1.36
C GLY A 131 -11.06 9.90 0.15
N LYS A 132 -11.56 10.92 0.82
CA LYS A 132 -11.73 10.92 2.28
C LYS A 132 -12.79 9.87 2.67
N GLY A 133 -12.43 8.97 3.58
CA GLY A 133 -13.29 7.86 3.98
C GLY A 133 -13.27 6.69 3.00
N ALA A 134 -12.25 6.59 2.15
CA ALA A 134 -12.07 5.47 1.24
C ALA A 134 -11.95 4.13 1.98
N ASN A 135 -11.30 4.15 3.16
CA ASN A 135 -11.23 2.97 4.03
C ASN A 135 -12.63 2.58 4.53
N GLY A 136 -13.02 1.33 4.25
CA GLY A 136 -14.32 0.79 4.65
C GLY A 136 -15.51 1.33 3.86
N SER A 137 -15.30 1.96 2.70
CA SER A 137 -16.39 2.45 1.88
C SER A 137 -17.16 1.28 1.24
N PRO A 138 -18.51 1.37 1.12
CA PRO A 138 -19.30 0.35 0.44
C PRO A 138 -18.92 0.14 -1.03
N GLN A 139 -18.43 1.18 -1.70
CA GLN A 139 -17.94 1.12 -3.08
C GLN A 139 -16.70 0.24 -3.18
N LEU A 140 -15.71 0.45 -2.29
CA LEU A 140 -14.52 -0.38 -2.18
C LEU A 140 -14.88 -1.86 -1.95
N GLU A 141 -15.79 -2.13 -1.01
CA GLU A 141 -16.25 -3.49 -0.73
C GLU A 141 -16.96 -4.11 -1.94
N SER A 142 -17.85 -3.37 -2.58
CA SER A 142 -18.60 -3.83 -3.76
C SER A 142 -17.64 -4.23 -4.89
N MET A 143 -16.63 -3.40 -5.16
CA MET A 143 -15.62 -3.67 -6.19
C MET A 143 -14.84 -4.94 -5.89
N ASN A 144 -14.31 -5.07 -4.67
CA ASN A 144 -13.54 -6.26 -4.31
C ASN A 144 -14.39 -7.54 -4.37
N ARG A 145 -15.66 -7.49 -3.97
CA ARG A 145 -16.58 -8.64 -4.12
C ARG A 145 -16.78 -9.02 -5.59
N LYS A 146 -16.93 -8.06 -6.51
CA LYS A 146 -17.02 -8.34 -7.95
C LYS A 146 -15.75 -8.98 -8.49
N LEU A 147 -14.56 -8.44 -8.14
CA LEU A 147 -13.27 -8.98 -8.56
C LEU A 147 -13.09 -10.43 -8.08
N LYS A 148 -13.43 -10.71 -6.81
CA LYS A 148 -13.37 -12.06 -6.22
C LYS A 148 -14.32 -13.02 -6.93
N MET A 149 -15.58 -12.62 -7.18
CA MET A 149 -16.56 -13.46 -7.89
C MET A 149 -16.13 -13.81 -9.31
N GLN A 150 -15.38 -12.94 -9.97
CA GLN A 150 -14.86 -13.15 -11.33
C GLN A 150 -13.52 -13.91 -11.31
N ASN A 151 -13.00 -14.23 -10.14
CA ASN A 151 -11.71 -14.91 -9.96
C ASN A 151 -10.55 -14.16 -10.65
N HIS A 152 -10.59 -12.84 -10.62
CA HIS A 152 -9.56 -12.00 -11.21
C HIS A 152 -8.35 -11.85 -10.25
N ASN A 153 -7.14 -11.94 -10.81
CA ASN A 153 -5.92 -11.53 -10.10
C ASN A 153 -5.87 -9.99 -10.01
N ALA A 154 -6.74 -9.45 -9.18
CA ALA A 154 -6.92 -8.02 -9.05
C ALA A 154 -7.44 -7.65 -7.66
N VAL A 155 -7.15 -6.43 -7.23
CA VAL A 155 -7.62 -5.88 -5.96
C VAL A 155 -7.96 -4.40 -6.11
N CYS A 156 -9.02 -3.95 -5.45
CA CYS A 156 -9.33 -2.53 -5.28
C CYS A 156 -8.86 -2.09 -3.89
N VAL A 157 -7.97 -1.10 -3.84
CA VAL A 157 -7.40 -0.59 -2.58
C VAL A 157 -7.96 0.78 -2.23
N PRO A 158 -8.10 1.10 -0.92
CA PRO A 158 -8.47 2.45 -0.51
C PRO A 158 -7.28 3.40 -0.65
N LEU A 159 -7.49 4.55 -1.27
CA LEU A 159 -6.53 5.65 -1.30
C LEU A 159 -7.12 6.80 -0.48
N GLU A 160 -6.79 6.81 0.80
CA GLU A 160 -7.28 7.83 1.73
C GLU A 160 -6.55 9.15 1.47
N THR A 161 -7.19 10.08 0.82
CA THR A 161 -6.66 11.44 0.56
C THR A 161 -7.79 12.40 0.21
N ASP A 162 -7.56 13.70 0.42
CA ASP A 162 -8.38 14.79 -0.11
C ASP A 162 -7.55 15.72 -1.03
N ASP A 163 -6.31 15.34 -1.30
CA ASP A 163 -5.36 16.04 -2.15
C ASP A 163 -5.29 15.37 -3.54
N LEU A 164 -5.85 16.07 -4.53
CA LEU A 164 -5.85 15.58 -5.91
C LEU A 164 -4.46 15.61 -6.55
N ASP A 165 -3.61 16.58 -6.20
CA ASP A 165 -2.26 16.68 -6.75
C ASP A 165 -1.37 15.56 -6.21
N GLU A 166 -1.50 15.20 -4.93
CA GLU A 166 -0.85 14.02 -4.36
C GLU A 166 -1.30 12.74 -5.09
N LEU A 167 -2.61 12.58 -5.31
CA LEU A 167 -3.15 11.42 -6.02
C LEU A 167 -2.60 11.33 -7.45
N MET A 168 -2.58 12.44 -8.18
CA MET A 168 -2.03 12.50 -9.54
C MET A 168 -0.55 12.13 -9.57
N ALA A 169 0.27 12.64 -8.67
CA ALA A 169 1.69 12.30 -8.56
C ALA A 169 1.94 10.80 -8.29
N ILE A 170 1.03 10.14 -7.57
CA ILE A 170 1.10 8.69 -7.34
C ILE A 170 0.76 7.92 -8.61
N THR A 171 -0.23 8.37 -9.39
CA THR A 171 -0.62 7.69 -10.65
C THR A 171 0.46 7.75 -11.74
N GLU A 172 1.39 8.71 -11.64
CA GLU A 172 2.56 8.76 -12.53
C GLU A 172 3.60 7.68 -12.20
N LYS A 173 3.63 7.20 -10.96
CA LYS A 173 4.63 6.25 -10.46
C LYS A 173 4.11 4.82 -10.37
N ILE A 174 2.82 4.67 -10.16
CA ILE A 174 2.15 3.38 -9.95
C ILE A 174 1.09 3.17 -11.03
N SER A 175 1.15 2.03 -11.69
CA SER A 175 0.16 1.65 -12.69
C SER A 175 -1.11 1.15 -12.01
N PHE A 176 -2.20 1.92 -12.11
CA PHE A 176 -3.53 1.48 -11.73
C PHE A 176 -4.32 1.04 -12.98
N ALA A 177 -5.10 -0.03 -12.85
CA ALA A 177 -6.04 -0.47 -13.88
C ALA A 177 -7.28 0.44 -13.96
N GLY A 178 -7.59 1.13 -12.86
CA GLY A 178 -8.64 2.13 -12.80
C GLY A 178 -8.75 2.71 -11.39
N ILE A 179 -9.23 3.95 -11.30
CA ILE A 179 -9.45 4.67 -10.05
C ILE A 179 -10.85 5.27 -10.06
N GLN A 180 -11.64 4.95 -9.06
CA GLN A 180 -12.90 5.63 -8.79
C GLN A 180 -12.68 6.74 -7.75
N LEU A 181 -13.09 7.95 -8.08
CA LEU A 181 -12.99 9.10 -7.19
C LEU A 181 -14.26 9.27 -6.36
N ALA A 182 -14.08 9.41 -5.04
CA ALA A 182 -15.16 9.84 -4.14
C ALA A 182 -15.34 11.37 -4.20
N PRO A 183 -16.54 11.92 -3.90
CA PRO A 183 -16.65 13.34 -3.61
C PRO A 183 -15.82 13.72 -2.37
N PRO A 184 -15.16 14.91 -2.33
CA PRO A 184 -15.13 15.97 -3.33
C PRO A 184 -14.04 15.83 -4.40
N LEU A 185 -13.18 14.81 -4.37
CA LEU A 185 -12.09 14.65 -5.35
C LEU A 185 -12.61 14.56 -6.79
N LYS A 186 -13.74 13.89 -7.00
CA LYS A 186 -14.38 13.80 -8.33
C LYS A 186 -14.71 15.18 -8.88
N GLU A 187 -15.30 16.04 -8.07
CA GLU A 187 -15.67 17.41 -8.47
C GLU A 187 -14.43 18.27 -8.75
N LEU A 188 -13.37 18.12 -7.97
CA LEU A 188 -12.10 18.82 -8.19
C LEU A 188 -11.47 18.39 -9.51
N TYR A 189 -11.42 17.11 -9.79
CA TYR A 189 -10.89 16.55 -11.02
C TYR A 189 -11.68 17.03 -12.25
N GLU A 190 -13.02 17.02 -12.21
CA GLU A 190 -13.88 17.52 -13.27
C GLU A 190 -13.66 19.02 -13.55
N LYS A 191 -13.45 19.83 -12.50
CA LYS A 191 -13.10 21.25 -12.64
C LYS A 191 -11.73 21.46 -13.29
N GLN A 192 -10.72 20.70 -12.92
CA GLN A 192 -9.40 20.78 -13.55
C GLN A 192 -9.46 20.39 -15.02
N LEU A 193 -10.17 19.32 -15.38
CA LEU A 193 -10.37 18.93 -16.78
C LEU A 193 -11.05 20.04 -17.60
N ALA A 194 -12.08 20.66 -17.06
CA ALA A 194 -12.80 21.75 -17.74
C ALA A 194 -11.92 22.98 -17.98
N GLN A 195 -10.98 23.26 -17.08
CA GLN A 195 -10.06 24.41 -17.18
C GLN A 195 -8.88 24.16 -18.12
N SER A 196 -8.39 22.91 -18.18
CA SER A 196 -7.17 22.57 -18.91
C SER A 196 -7.36 22.52 -20.43
N LYS A 197 -8.60 22.53 -20.97
CA LYS A 197 -8.93 22.30 -22.39
C LYS A 197 -8.26 21.03 -22.96
N LEU A 198 -7.71 20.19 -22.13
CA LEU A 198 -7.13 18.90 -22.51
C LEU A 198 -8.29 17.91 -22.67
N LEU A 199 -8.26 17.15 -23.75
CA LEU A 199 -9.10 15.97 -23.89
C LEU A 199 -8.81 15.08 -22.68
N PRO A 200 -9.81 14.37 -22.11
CA PRO A 200 -9.59 13.45 -21.01
C PRO A 200 -8.64 12.33 -21.48
N THR A 201 -7.35 12.55 -21.32
CA THR A 201 -6.31 11.58 -21.65
C THR A 201 -6.20 10.46 -20.62
N HIS A 202 -6.94 10.55 -19.52
CA HIS A 202 -6.90 9.56 -18.47
C HIS A 202 -8.20 8.75 -18.43
N SER A 203 -8.26 7.69 -19.26
CA SER A 203 -9.20 6.57 -19.10
C SER A 203 -9.06 5.88 -17.73
N LEU A 204 -8.15 6.37 -16.89
CA LEU A 204 -7.83 5.82 -15.58
C LEU A 204 -8.94 6.08 -14.55
N PHE A 205 -9.58 7.25 -14.60
CA PHE A 205 -10.65 7.61 -13.67
C PHE A 205 -12.01 7.19 -14.23
N GLN A 206 -12.60 6.17 -13.63
CA GLN A 206 -13.84 5.55 -14.12
C GLN A 206 -14.83 5.38 -12.97
N ASP A 207 -16.13 5.40 -13.31
CA ASP A 207 -17.17 4.90 -12.42
C ASP A 207 -17.34 3.39 -12.69
N PHE A 208 -17.16 2.57 -11.68
CA PHE A 208 -17.26 1.09 -11.76
C PHE A 208 -18.60 0.57 -11.29
#